data_0fb25381fd4fd2decf9ece3e088b87f6
#
_entry.id   0fb25381fd4fd2decf9ece3e088b87f6
#
_cell.length_a   1.000
_cell.length_b   1.000
_cell.length_c   1.000
_cell.angle_alpha   90.00
_cell.angle_beta   90.00
_cell.angle_gamma   90.00
#
_symmetry.space_group_name_H-M   'P 1'
#
loop_
_entity.id
_entity.type
_entity.pdbx_description
1 polymer ?
#
loop_
_entity_poly.entity_id
_entity_poly.type
_entity_poly.pdbx_seq_one_letter_code
_entity_poly.pdbx_strand_id
1 'polypeptide(L)'
;VFLVGDPNQAIYGFNGADKSLFDSLPGIEGAATVVSLPSNYRCTPEIVTMAVATLAQDGQTADAVSTRVSGQPVLLKRCANEQVEATTVAKEVLRGFGRGRSWSDLAVLTRINTTADQLRETLSAAGIPVRTARRGGAWGRAVAAATELTGREGLSVWSSDILDSGEYEKDDADFLVAQRVRQFLDENRVGTVDGRAFGTWLATSADVSETDGVDVLTFHAAKGREWSFVVVAGMEKGLLPHRSARGASARSEEARLAYVALTRAADELVVTWTDSRNGRSSGPSPFLPSVTTNTPQPAAPPEELRRFNRSLPQRNRLENELREWRDAHAHSRRVDPEAVLPDRSVKRLVRVQPSTVDEIAKIVDAVFAHRYGEEVLTILRNGSTA
;
A
#
# COMPACT_ATOMS: atom_id res chain seq x y z
N VAL A 1 34.95 9.66 1.35
CA VAL A 1 33.75 8.83 1.09
C VAL A 1 32.76 9.11 2.19
N PHE A 2 31.49 9.27 1.82
CA PHE A 2 30.38 9.50 2.74
C PHE A 2 29.39 8.32 2.59
N LEU A 3 29.09 7.63 3.68
CA LEU A 3 28.19 6.48 3.72
C LEU A 3 27.03 6.78 4.67
N VAL A 4 25.81 6.57 4.21
CA VAL A 4 24.59 6.70 5.01
C VAL A 4 23.79 5.41 4.91
N GLY A 5 23.26 4.95 6.04
CA GLY A 5 22.41 3.78 6.08
C GLY A 5 21.81 3.56 7.46
N ASP A 6 20.84 2.65 7.51
CA ASP A 6 20.23 2.21 8.76
C ASP A 6 20.38 0.68 8.86
N PRO A 7 21.22 0.17 9.78
CA PRO A 7 21.43 -1.26 9.96
C PRO A 7 20.14 -1.99 10.38
N ASN A 8 19.22 -1.30 11.03
CA ASN A 8 17.92 -1.86 11.43
C ASN A 8 16.91 -1.97 10.27
N GLN A 9 17.22 -1.38 9.11
CA GLN A 9 16.46 -1.55 7.87
C GLN A 9 17.15 -2.47 6.84
N ALA A 10 18.21 -3.20 7.23
CA ALA A 10 18.85 -4.20 6.41
C ALA A 10 18.01 -5.49 6.38
N ILE A 11 17.12 -5.62 5.38
CA ILE A 11 16.12 -6.71 5.24
C ILE A 11 16.24 -7.46 3.90
N TYR A 12 17.34 -7.32 3.19
CA TYR A 12 17.61 -7.98 1.91
C TYR A 12 18.86 -8.87 1.98
N GLY A 13 19.04 -9.59 3.09
CA GLY A 13 20.15 -10.52 3.28
C GLY A 13 20.19 -11.60 2.19
N PHE A 14 19.05 -12.02 1.66
CA PHE A 14 18.94 -12.94 0.53
C PHE A 14 19.47 -12.36 -0.80
N ASN A 15 19.62 -11.02 -0.92
CA ASN A 15 20.24 -10.33 -2.06
C ASN A 15 21.67 -9.85 -1.77
N GLY A 16 22.30 -10.37 -0.72
CA GLY A 16 23.69 -10.01 -0.35
C GLY A 16 23.81 -8.69 0.42
N ALA A 17 22.72 -8.12 0.91
CA ALA A 17 22.80 -6.97 1.81
C ALA A 17 23.40 -7.43 3.17
N ASP A 18 24.57 -6.91 3.50
CA ASP A 18 25.28 -7.24 4.74
C ASP A 18 25.34 -6.02 5.66
N LYS A 19 24.73 -6.15 6.85
CA LYS A 19 24.81 -5.11 7.86
C LYS A 19 26.21 -4.96 8.45
N SER A 20 27.05 -6.02 8.36
CA SER A 20 28.42 -6.03 8.92
C SER A 20 29.32 -4.97 8.29
N LEU A 21 28.94 -4.44 7.11
CA LEU A 21 29.64 -3.32 6.50
C LEU A 21 29.73 -2.13 7.47
N PHE A 22 28.61 -1.76 8.11
CA PHE A 22 28.59 -0.64 9.08
C PHE A 22 29.35 -0.99 10.37
N ASP A 23 29.31 -2.23 10.79
CA ASP A 23 30.02 -2.71 11.99
C ASP A 23 31.54 -2.74 11.76
N SER A 24 32.02 -2.94 10.51
CA SER A 24 33.42 -3.00 10.12
C SER A 24 34.06 -1.65 9.80
N LEU A 25 33.28 -0.62 9.53
CA LEU A 25 33.79 0.71 9.16
C LEU A 25 34.73 1.35 10.20
N PRO A 26 34.49 1.24 11.53
CA PRO A 26 35.40 1.78 12.54
C PRO A 26 36.81 1.15 12.53
N GLY A 27 36.94 -0.05 11.97
CA GLY A 27 38.25 -0.78 11.88
C GLY A 27 39.06 -0.49 10.62
N ILE A 28 38.53 0.34 9.69
CA ILE A 28 39.29 0.72 8.48
C ILE A 28 40.32 1.79 8.85
N GLU A 29 41.57 1.57 8.53
CA GLU A 29 42.66 2.54 8.75
C GLU A 29 42.34 3.89 8.11
N GLY A 30 42.34 4.94 8.92
CA GLY A 30 41.97 6.31 8.49
C GLY A 30 40.76 6.89 9.23
N ALA A 31 40.30 6.21 10.30
CA ALA A 31 39.26 6.66 11.24
C ALA A 31 38.04 7.30 10.61
N ALA A 32 37.09 6.47 10.19
CA ALA A 32 35.75 6.97 9.86
C ALA A 32 35.11 7.62 11.09
N THR A 33 34.64 8.86 10.96
CA THR A 33 33.78 9.48 11.99
C THR A 33 32.39 8.93 11.84
N VAL A 34 31.90 8.22 12.84
CA VAL A 34 30.52 7.70 12.88
C VAL A 34 29.63 8.76 13.56
N VAL A 35 28.59 9.20 12.87
CA VAL A 35 27.58 10.10 13.38
C VAL A 35 26.23 9.37 13.43
N SER A 36 25.65 9.24 14.63
CA SER A 36 24.30 8.70 14.81
C SER A 36 23.25 9.78 14.56
N LEU A 37 22.17 9.42 13.86
CA LEU A 37 21.01 10.28 13.59
C LEU A 37 19.76 9.67 14.26
N PRO A 38 19.57 9.84 15.57
CA PRO A 38 18.50 9.18 16.31
C PRO A 38 17.11 9.78 16.07
N SER A 39 17.04 11.00 15.53
CA SER A 39 15.77 11.72 15.37
C SER A 39 14.85 11.11 14.33
N ASN A 40 13.69 10.63 14.77
CA ASN A 40 12.63 10.12 13.91
C ASN A 40 11.55 11.20 13.72
N TYR A 41 11.43 11.72 12.51
CA TYR A 41 10.48 12.77 12.12
C TYR A 41 9.17 12.23 11.56
N ARG A 42 9.09 10.91 11.30
CA ARG A 42 7.94 10.26 10.67
C ARG A 42 6.91 9.81 11.69
N CYS A 43 7.31 8.94 12.60
CA CYS A 43 6.41 8.21 13.46
C CYS A 43 6.12 8.95 14.76
N THR A 44 4.92 8.79 15.33
CA THR A 44 4.63 9.24 16.69
C THR A 44 5.48 8.47 17.73
N PRO A 45 5.66 9.00 18.95
CA PRO A 45 6.42 8.33 20.02
C PRO A 45 5.93 6.90 20.32
N GLU A 46 4.63 6.67 20.29
CA GLU A 46 4.00 5.37 20.57
C GLU A 46 4.43 4.31 19.54
N ILE A 47 4.49 4.70 18.27
CA ILE A 47 4.91 3.82 17.16
C ILE A 47 6.40 3.52 17.27
N VAL A 48 7.23 4.53 17.52
CA VAL A 48 8.68 4.34 17.70
C VAL A 48 8.95 3.41 18.89
N THR A 49 8.29 3.65 20.02
CA THR A 49 8.43 2.82 21.22
C THR A 49 8.08 1.37 20.93
N MET A 50 6.96 1.12 20.24
CA MET A 50 6.54 -0.23 19.86
C MET A 50 7.55 -0.90 18.92
N ALA A 51 8.05 -0.18 17.92
CA ALA A 51 9.00 -0.71 16.95
C ALA A 51 10.35 -1.04 17.59
N VAL A 52 10.89 -0.16 18.44
CA VAL A 52 12.13 -0.40 19.20
C VAL A 52 11.97 -1.58 20.15
N ALA A 53 10.85 -1.66 20.88
CA ALA A 53 10.55 -2.79 21.75
C ALA A 53 10.45 -4.12 20.96
N THR A 54 9.97 -4.08 19.72
CA THR A 54 9.91 -5.26 18.82
C THR A 54 11.32 -5.75 18.47
N LEU A 55 12.26 -4.87 18.14
CA LEU A 55 13.66 -5.24 17.92
C LEU A 55 14.31 -5.82 19.18
N ALA A 56 14.00 -5.24 20.32
CA ALA A 56 14.56 -5.69 21.61
C ALA A 56 14.17 -7.12 21.98
N GLN A 57 13.04 -7.66 21.46
CA GLN A 57 12.65 -9.06 21.64
C GLN A 57 13.64 -10.06 21.00
N ASP A 58 14.47 -9.59 20.07
CA ASP A 58 15.56 -10.37 19.45
C ASP A 58 16.96 -9.89 19.89
N GLY A 59 17.03 -9.10 20.95
CA GLY A 59 18.30 -8.57 21.50
C GLY A 59 18.95 -7.50 20.64
N GLN A 60 18.24 -6.94 19.64
CA GLN A 60 18.73 -5.84 18.83
C GLN A 60 18.28 -4.50 19.42
N THR A 61 19.01 -3.43 19.11
CA THR A 61 18.75 -2.09 19.63
C THR A 61 18.58 -1.09 18.48
N ALA A 62 17.80 -0.04 18.73
CA ALA A 62 17.70 1.13 17.88
C ALA A 62 17.63 2.39 18.75
N ASP A 63 18.41 3.41 18.38
CA ASP A 63 18.46 4.69 19.09
C ASP A 63 17.39 5.67 18.60
N ALA A 64 16.40 5.20 17.86
CA ALA A 64 15.37 6.03 17.26
C ALA A 64 14.49 6.71 18.34
N VAL A 65 14.40 8.04 18.29
CA VAL A 65 13.58 8.86 19.17
C VAL A 65 12.68 9.74 18.32
N SER A 66 11.37 9.67 18.56
CA SER A 66 10.43 10.54 17.84
C SER A 66 10.61 12.01 18.24
N THR A 67 10.58 12.87 17.25
CA THR A 67 10.52 14.34 17.45
C THR A 67 9.09 14.87 17.35
N ARG A 68 8.11 14.00 17.11
CA ARG A 68 6.71 14.38 16.97
C ARG A 68 6.00 14.42 18.33
N VAL A 69 4.87 15.09 18.35
CA VAL A 69 3.97 15.08 19.52
C VAL A 69 3.36 13.70 19.70
N SER A 70 2.97 13.37 20.92
CA SER A 70 2.28 12.14 21.27
C SER A 70 1.00 11.98 20.44
N GLY A 71 0.79 10.78 19.91
CA GLY A 71 -0.33 10.41 19.07
C GLY A 71 -1.30 9.43 19.74
N GLN A 72 -1.94 8.60 18.94
CA GLN A 72 -2.82 7.55 19.46
C GLN A 72 -1.98 6.33 19.90
N PRO A 73 -2.39 5.62 20.95
CA PRO A 73 -1.77 4.36 21.33
C PRO A 73 -1.81 3.35 20.19
N VAL A 74 -0.78 2.52 20.07
CA VAL A 74 -0.78 1.40 19.11
C VAL A 74 -1.87 0.42 19.52
N LEU A 75 -2.76 0.10 18.58
CA LEU A 75 -3.88 -0.83 18.84
C LEU A 75 -3.43 -2.26 18.52
N LEU A 76 -3.55 -3.14 19.53
CA LEU A 76 -3.28 -4.56 19.40
C LEU A 76 -4.60 -5.33 19.36
N LYS A 77 -4.82 -6.13 18.30
CA LYS A 77 -6.07 -6.86 18.06
C LYS A 77 -5.79 -8.36 17.95
N ARG A 78 -6.27 -9.11 18.91
CA ARG A 78 -6.31 -10.57 18.87
C ARG A 78 -7.54 -11.02 18.10
N CYS A 79 -7.36 -11.93 17.15
CA CYS A 79 -8.43 -12.51 16.33
C CYS A 79 -8.48 -14.03 16.52
N ALA A 80 -9.66 -14.62 16.48
CA ALA A 80 -9.81 -16.06 16.69
C ALA A 80 -9.19 -16.86 15.51
N ASN A 81 -9.34 -16.35 14.28
CA ASN A 81 -8.83 -16.96 13.05
C ASN A 81 -8.63 -15.91 11.95
N GLU A 82 -8.15 -16.36 10.79
CA GLU A 82 -7.85 -15.49 9.63
C GLU A 82 -9.08 -14.78 9.06
N GLN A 83 -10.28 -15.37 9.14
CA GLN A 83 -11.52 -14.73 8.65
C GLN A 83 -11.93 -13.57 9.56
N VAL A 84 -11.81 -13.79 10.90
CA VAL A 84 -12.04 -12.74 11.89
C VAL A 84 -10.99 -11.65 11.76
N GLU A 85 -9.73 -12.00 11.50
CA GLU A 85 -8.68 -11.03 11.24
C GLU A 85 -8.99 -10.18 10.01
N ALA A 86 -9.33 -10.79 8.89
CA ALA A 86 -9.64 -10.08 7.65
C ALA A 86 -10.82 -9.09 7.84
N THR A 87 -11.87 -9.52 8.55
CA THR A 87 -13.00 -8.64 8.88
C THR A 87 -12.56 -7.51 9.83
N THR A 88 -11.67 -7.79 10.78
CA THR A 88 -11.14 -6.79 11.71
C THR A 88 -10.28 -5.77 10.96
N VAL A 89 -9.42 -6.22 10.05
CA VAL A 89 -8.61 -5.35 9.20
C VAL A 89 -9.51 -4.41 8.38
N ALA A 90 -10.55 -4.93 7.74
CA ALA A 90 -11.49 -4.10 6.97
C ALA A 90 -12.16 -3.02 7.85
N LYS A 91 -12.59 -3.37 9.06
CA LYS A 91 -13.15 -2.40 10.03
C LYS A 91 -12.15 -1.33 10.43
N GLU A 92 -10.89 -1.72 10.70
CA GLU A 92 -9.86 -0.76 11.10
C GLU A 92 -9.47 0.17 9.93
N VAL A 93 -9.41 -0.33 8.70
CA VAL A 93 -9.19 0.48 7.50
C VAL A 93 -10.31 1.52 7.32
N LEU A 94 -11.58 1.11 7.48
CA LEU A 94 -12.72 2.03 7.45
C LEU A 94 -12.65 3.09 8.57
N ARG A 95 -12.23 2.67 9.77
CA ARG A 95 -12.01 3.60 10.89
C ARG A 95 -10.92 4.62 10.58
N GLY A 96 -9.82 4.16 9.97
CA GLY A 96 -8.71 5.02 9.55
C GLY A 96 -9.14 6.05 8.51
N PHE A 97 -9.91 5.63 7.52
CA PHE A 97 -10.45 6.50 6.47
C PHE A 97 -11.42 7.55 7.01
N GLY A 98 -12.28 7.17 7.97
CA GLY A 98 -13.29 8.08 8.56
C GLY A 98 -12.74 9.31 9.29
N ARG A 99 -11.41 9.45 9.39
CA ARG A 99 -10.73 10.58 10.04
C ARG A 99 -10.23 11.64 9.05
N GLY A 100 -10.84 11.76 7.88
CA GLY A 100 -10.51 12.76 6.87
C GLY A 100 -9.29 12.42 6.01
N ARG A 101 -8.80 11.17 6.08
CA ARG A 101 -7.73 10.65 5.21
C ARG A 101 -8.26 10.24 3.85
N SER A 102 -7.42 10.30 2.83
CA SER A 102 -7.65 9.63 1.55
C SER A 102 -7.36 8.13 1.68
N TRP A 103 -7.86 7.31 0.76
CA TRP A 103 -7.53 5.87 0.76
C TRP A 103 -6.04 5.60 0.59
N SER A 104 -5.36 6.47 -0.16
CA SER A 104 -3.90 6.40 -0.38
C SER A 104 -3.07 6.71 0.89
N ASP A 105 -3.66 7.28 1.93
CA ASP A 105 -3.02 7.50 3.22
C ASP A 105 -3.02 6.24 4.11
N LEU A 106 -3.67 5.15 3.65
CA LEU A 106 -3.84 3.92 4.40
C LEU A 106 -3.10 2.75 3.75
N ALA A 107 -2.53 1.90 4.60
CA ALA A 107 -1.95 0.64 4.13
C ALA A 107 -2.28 -0.54 5.06
N VAL A 108 -2.32 -1.73 4.46
CA VAL A 108 -2.34 -3.01 5.14
C VAL A 108 -1.07 -3.77 4.77
N LEU A 109 -0.28 -4.10 5.76
CA LEU A 109 1.01 -4.75 5.56
C LEU A 109 0.97 -6.17 6.14
N THR A 110 1.52 -7.13 5.41
CA THR A 110 1.58 -8.53 5.81
C THR A 110 2.96 -9.14 5.56
N ARG A 111 3.24 -10.31 6.14
CA ARG A 111 4.52 -10.98 5.92
C ARG A 111 4.60 -11.72 4.59
N ILE A 112 3.50 -12.26 4.08
CA ILE A 112 3.46 -13.12 2.89
C ILE A 112 2.39 -12.69 1.89
N ASN A 113 2.63 -12.97 0.60
CA ASN A 113 1.73 -12.58 -0.48
C ASN A 113 0.33 -13.22 -0.37
N THR A 114 0.24 -14.49 0.01
CA THR A 114 -1.06 -15.18 0.14
C THR A 114 -1.99 -14.49 1.14
N THR A 115 -1.46 -13.98 2.26
CA THR A 115 -2.24 -13.19 3.22
C THR A 115 -2.61 -11.82 2.63
N ALA A 116 -1.70 -11.19 1.86
CA ALA A 116 -2.00 -9.93 1.18
C ALA A 116 -3.14 -10.11 0.17
N ASP A 117 -3.14 -11.18 -0.61
CA ASP A 117 -4.16 -11.46 -1.61
C ASP A 117 -5.54 -11.68 -0.96
N GLN A 118 -5.60 -12.49 0.10
CA GLN A 118 -6.83 -12.70 0.89
C GLN A 118 -7.39 -11.40 1.47
N LEU A 119 -6.51 -10.52 1.98
CA LEU A 119 -6.93 -9.22 2.51
C LEU A 119 -7.40 -8.28 1.39
N ARG A 120 -6.76 -8.28 0.21
CA ARG A 120 -7.25 -7.51 -0.95
C ARG A 120 -8.66 -7.93 -1.36
N GLU A 121 -8.91 -9.22 -1.46
CA GLU A 121 -10.24 -9.77 -1.76
C GLU A 121 -11.27 -9.34 -0.71
N THR A 122 -10.93 -9.46 0.57
CA THR A 122 -11.84 -9.07 1.68
C THR A 122 -12.13 -7.57 1.67
N LEU A 123 -11.13 -6.72 1.46
CA LEU A 123 -11.30 -5.26 1.40
C LEU A 123 -12.14 -4.87 0.18
N SER A 124 -11.86 -5.47 -0.99
CA SER A 124 -12.63 -5.24 -2.21
C SER A 124 -14.09 -5.69 -2.07
N ALA A 125 -14.32 -6.86 -1.47
CA ALA A 125 -15.66 -7.35 -1.18
C ALA A 125 -16.44 -6.45 -0.18
N ALA A 126 -15.70 -5.76 0.70
CA ALA A 126 -16.26 -4.75 1.60
C ALA A 126 -16.46 -3.37 0.94
N GLY A 127 -16.21 -3.25 -0.37
CA GLY A 127 -16.32 -1.99 -1.11
C GLY A 127 -15.21 -0.98 -0.80
N ILE A 128 -14.11 -1.41 -0.20
CA ILE A 128 -12.95 -0.58 0.07
C ILE A 128 -12.08 -0.57 -1.19
N PRO A 129 -11.79 0.59 -1.79
CA PRO A 129 -10.92 0.64 -2.94
C PRO A 129 -9.50 0.23 -2.53
N VAL A 130 -9.00 -0.81 -3.16
CA VAL A 130 -7.65 -1.32 -2.94
C VAL A 130 -6.82 -0.92 -4.15
N ARG A 131 -5.66 -0.33 -3.88
CA ARG A 131 -4.70 -0.09 -4.93
C ARG A 131 -4.18 -1.44 -5.44
N THR A 132 -4.57 -1.78 -6.64
CA THR A 132 -4.07 -2.99 -7.32
C THR A 132 -2.60 -2.76 -7.62
N ALA A 133 -1.72 -3.40 -6.81
CA ALA A 133 -0.35 -3.56 -7.26
C ALA A 133 -0.41 -4.39 -8.55
N ARG A 134 -0.01 -3.81 -9.67
CA ARG A 134 0.09 -4.49 -10.97
C ARG A 134 1.20 -5.57 -10.98
N ARG A 135 1.33 -6.35 -9.89
CA ARG A 135 2.42 -7.29 -9.65
C ARG A 135 2.07 -8.76 -9.82
N GLY A 136 0.89 -9.11 -10.35
CA GLY A 136 0.47 -10.50 -10.59
C GLY A 136 0.10 -10.77 -12.05
N GLY A 137 0.11 -12.00 -12.48
CA GLY A 137 -0.37 -12.42 -13.80
C GLY A 137 0.40 -11.80 -14.98
N ALA A 138 -0.29 -11.11 -15.88
CA ALA A 138 0.30 -10.52 -17.09
C ALA A 138 1.38 -9.47 -16.79
N TRP A 139 1.14 -8.56 -15.85
CA TRP A 139 2.13 -7.56 -15.43
C TRP A 139 3.45 -8.17 -14.94
N GLY A 140 3.37 -9.20 -14.06
CA GLY A 140 4.56 -9.88 -13.56
C GLY A 140 5.37 -10.54 -14.69
N ARG A 141 4.69 -11.12 -15.68
CA ARG A 141 5.35 -11.69 -16.88
C ARG A 141 6.00 -10.62 -17.74
N ALA A 142 5.32 -9.52 -17.99
CA ALA A 142 5.86 -8.39 -18.76
C ALA A 142 7.08 -7.77 -18.09
N VAL A 143 7.05 -7.57 -16.76
CA VAL A 143 8.20 -7.10 -15.98
C VAL A 143 9.34 -8.11 -16.03
N ALA A 144 9.08 -9.41 -15.88
CA ALA A 144 10.10 -10.45 -15.99
C ALA A 144 10.77 -10.43 -17.37
N ALA A 145 9.97 -10.35 -18.45
CA ALA A 145 10.50 -10.23 -19.80
C ALA A 145 11.41 -9.00 -19.96
N ALA A 146 10.99 -7.84 -19.48
CA ALA A 146 11.80 -6.62 -19.53
C ALA A 146 13.08 -6.71 -18.70
N THR A 147 13.05 -7.40 -17.54
CA THR A 147 14.24 -7.54 -16.65
C THR A 147 15.31 -8.50 -17.17
N GLU A 148 14.98 -9.37 -18.10
CA GLU A 148 15.92 -10.27 -18.76
C GLU A 148 16.68 -9.61 -19.95
N LEU A 149 16.22 -8.42 -20.41
CA LEU A 149 16.83 -7.74 -21.54
C LEU A 149 18.19 -7.17 -21.19
N THR A 150 19.11 -7.30 -22.14
CA THR A 150 20.49 -6.82 -21.98
C THR A 150 20.69 -5.47 -22.68
N GLY A 151 21.27 -4.52 -21.93
CA GLY A 151 21.65 -3.22 -22.46
C GLY A 151 20.45 -2.29 -22.80
N ARG A 152 20.80 -1.04 -23.02
CA ARG A 152 19.84 0.02 -23.40
C ARG A 152 19.08 -0.30 -24.70
N GLU A 153 19.80 -0.83 -25.68
CA GLU A 153 19.23 -1.13 -27.01
C GLU A 153 18.12 -2.19 -26.90
N GLY A 154 18.36 -3.29 -26.16
CA GLY A 154 17.35 -4.32 -25.96
C GLY A 154 16.07 -3.79 -25.32
N LEU A 155 16.20 -2.96 -24.28
CA LEU A 155 15.06 -2.29 -23.63
C LEU A 155 14.34 -1.33 -24.59
N SER A 156 15.10 -0.55 -25.38
CA SER A 156 14.54 0.42 -26.33
C SER A 156 13.75 -0.28 -27.43
N VAL A 157 14.33 -1.30 -28.07
CA VAL A 157 13.67 -2.08 -29.13
C VAL A 157 12.41 -2.73 -28.60
N TRP A 158 12.52 -3.49 -27.49
CA TRP A 158 11.37 -4.17 -26.90
C TRP A 158 10.22 -3.20 -26.55
N SER A 159 10.54 -2.06 -25.95
CA SER A 159 9.49 -1.07 -25.59
C SER A 159 8.88 -0.42 -26.83
N SER A 160 9.65 -0.13 -27.87
CA SER A 160 9.14 0.43 -29.12
C SER A 160 8.27 -0.56 -29.89
N ASP A 161 8.68 -1.83 -29.97
CA ASP A 161 7.89 -2.88 -30.62
C ASP A 161 6.49 -3.02 -30.03
N ILE A 162 6.37 -2.88 -28.72
CA ILE A 162 5.07 -2.94 -28.04
C ILE A 162 4.27 -1.65 -28.19
N LEU A 163 4.91 -0.50 -27.97
CA LEU A 163 4.21 0.79 -27.96
C LEU A 163 3.79 1.28 -29.36
N ASP A 164 4.56 0.91 -30.38
CA ASP A 164 4.40 1.43 -31.75
C ASP A 164 3.73 0.41 -32.70
N SER A 165 3.54 -0.87 -32.26
CA SER A 165 2.92 -1.94 -33.07
C SER A 165 1.44 -1.72 -33.34
N GLY A 166 0.73 -1.09 -32.42
CA GLY A 166 -0.74 -0.96 -32.46
C GLY A 166 -1.50 -2.26 -32.14
N GLU A 167 -0.78 -3.34 -31.73
CA GLU A 167 -1.36 -4.64 -31.38
C GLU A 167 -1.82 -4.74 -29.93
N TYR A 168 -1.34 -3.83 -29.06
CA TYR A 168 -1.61 -3.81 -27.63
C TYR A 168 -2.57 -2.69 -27.25
N GLU A 169 -3.53 -2.99 -26.40
CA GLU A 169 -4.39 -1.97 -25.81
C GLU A 169 -3.63 -1.18 -24.73
N LYS A 170 -4.05 0.07 -24.47
CA LYS A 170 -3.36 0.96 -23.52
C LYS A 170 -3.38 0.49 -22.07
N ASP A 171 -4.27 -0.42 -21.72
CA ASP A 171 -4.40 -1.06 -20.41
C ASP A 171 -3.75 -2.44 -20.35
N ASP A 172 -3.23 -2.96 -21.46
CA ASP A 172 -2.45 -4.18 -21.48
C ASP A 172 -1.19 -4.07 -20.62
N ALA A 173 -0.89 -5.15 -19.92
CA ALA A 173 0.25 -5.20 -19.02
C ALA A 173 1.59 -4.94 -19.73
N ASP A 174 1.76 -5.50 -20.92
CA ASP A 174 2.95 -5.34 -21.75
C ASP A 174 3.10 -3.88 -22.20
N PHE A 175 2.01 -3.23 -22.64
CA PHE A 175 1.99 -1.83 -23.03
C PHE A 175 2.39 -0.90 -21.87
N LEU A 176 1.83 -1.16 -20.71
CA LEU A 176 2.09 -0.36 -19.50
C LEU A 176 3.52 -0.55 -18.98
N VAL A 177 4.06 -1.79 -19.04
CA VAL A 177 5.48 -2.03 -18.69
C VAL A 177 6.40 -1.39 -19.73
N ALA A 178 6.06 -1.45 -21.02
CA ALA A 178 6.83 -0.80 -22.06
C ALA A 178 6.89 0.74 -21.89
N GLN A 179 5.80 1.37 -21.48
CA GLN A 179 5.80 2.79 -21.09
C GLN A 179 6.77 3.08 -19.94
N ARG A 180 6.80 2.20 -18.92
CA ARG A 180 7.74 2.33 -17.79
C ARG A 180 9.18 2.13 -18.22
N VAL A 181 9.45 1.21 -19.13
CA VAL A 181 10.79 1.03 -19.71
C VAL A 181 11.21 2.31 -20.44
N ARG A 182 10.34 2.92 -21.25
CA ARG A 182 10.62 4.19 -21.93
C ARG A 182 10.92 5.31 -20.96
N GLN A 183 10.11 5.45 -19.89
CA GLN A 183 10.37 6.43 -18.82
C GLN A 183 11.74 6.20 -18.16
N PHE A 184 12.05 4.94 -17.80
CA PHE A 184 13.34 4.58 -17.21
C PHE A 184 14.52 4.97 -18.13
N LEU A 185 14.40 4.73 -19.43
CA LEU A 185 15.40 5.07 -20.42
C LEU A 185 15.61 6.59 -20.54
N ASP A 186 14.54 7.37 -20.42
CA ASP A 186 14.60 8.84 -20.48
C ASP A 186 15.24 9.45 -19.22
N GLU A 187 14.94 8.90 -18.06
CA GLU A 187 15.51 9.35 -16.77
C GLU A 187 16.96 8.94 -16.59
N ASN A 188 17.39 7.81 -17.18
CA ASN A 188 18.74 7.25 -17.01
C ASN A 188 19.53 7.33 -18.31
N ARG A 189 19.78 8.53 -18.82
CA ARG A 189 20.52 8.75 -20.09
C ARG A 189 21.98 8.37 -20.04
N VAL A 190 22.60 8.33 -18.85
CA VAL A 190 24.00 8.04 -18.62
C VAL A 190 24.12 6.90 -17.61
N GLY A 191 25.03 5.95 -17.83
CA GLY A 191 25.29 4.82 -16.94
C GLY A 191 24.97 3.45 -17.55
N THR A 192 25.16 2.40 -16.76
CA THR A 192 24.79 1.03 -17.15
C THR A 192 23.27 0.89 -17.10
N VAL A 193 22.65 0.71 -18.25
CA VAL A 193 21.20 0.59 -18.42
C VAL A 193 20.91 -0.79 -19.01
N ASP A 194 20.32 -1.66 -18.19
CA ASP A 194 19.88 -3.00 -18.58
C ASP A 194 18.56 -3.36 -17.87
N GLY A 195 18.01 -4.53 -18.16
CA GLY A 195 16.79 -5.01 -17.56
C GLY A 195 16.84 -5.14 -16.05
N ARG A 196 17.99 -5.49 -15.46
CA ARG A 196 18.15 -5.57 -13.99
C ARG A 196 18.10 -4.19 -13.35
N ALA A 197 18.76 -3.20 -13.96
CA ALA A 197 18.70 -1.81 -13.53
C ALA A 197 17.26 -1.27 -13.63
N PHE A 198 16.55 -1.59 -14.72
CA PHE A 198 15.12 -1.30 -14.86
C PHE A 198 14.28 -1.93 -13.73
N GLY A 199 14.49 -3.22 -13.43
CA GLY A 199 13.77 -3.91 -12.35
C GLY A 199 14.00 -3.24 -10.99
N THR A 200 15.23 -2.82 -10.70
CA THR A 200 15.59 -2.09 -9.48
C THR A 200 14.93 -0.71 -9.44
N TRP A 201 15.00 0.05 -10.53
CA TRP A 201 14.35 1.35 -10.67
C TRP A 201 12.83 1.22 -10.51
N LEU A 202 12.20 0.24 -11.17
CA LEU A 202 10.75 0.01 -11.07
C LEU A 202 10.33 -0.34 -9.64
N ALA A 203 11.16 -1.08 -8.89
CA ALA A 203 10.89 -1.41 -7.50
C ALA A 203 10.97 -0.21 -6.56
N THR A 204 11.77 0.81 -6.91
CA THR A 204 11.96 2.03 -6.13
C THR A 204 11.13 3.21 -6.63
N SER A 205 10.70 3.17 -7.90
CA SER A 205 9.81 4.18 -8.46
C SER A 205 8.47 4.13 -7.75
N ALA A 206 8.02 5.27 -7.26
CA ALA A 206 6.67 5.40 -6.74
C ALA A 206 5.68 5.03 -7.86
N ASP A 207 5.00 3.92 -7.69
CA ASP A 207 3.92 3.53 -8.59
C ASP A 207 2.79 4.53 -8.35
N VAL A 208 2.76 5.60 -9.14
CA VAL A 208 1.66 6.55 -9.16
C VAL A 208 0.51 5.85 -9.87
N SER A 209 -0.10 4.90 -9.16
CA SER A 209 -1.44 4.44 -9.50
C SER A 209 -2.35 5.64 -9.33
N GLU A 210 -2.91 6.15 -10.41
CA GLU A 210 -3.84 7.28 -10.42
C GLU A 210 -5.14 7.01 -9.63
N THR A 211 -5.34 5.78 -9.16
CA THR A 211 -6.51 5.41 -8.38
C THR A 211 -6.25 5.58 -6.89
N ASP A 212 -7.04 6.43 -6.23
CA ASP A 212 -7.09 6.51 -4.77
C ASP A 212 -7.55 5.16 -4.21
N GLY A 213 -6.70 4.49 -3.44
CA GLY A 213 -6.96 3.17 -2.89
C GLY A 213 -5.97 2.79 -1.79
N VAL A 214 -6.38 1.85 -0.94
CA VAL A 214 -5.56 1.32 0.14
C VAL A 214 -4.43 0.45 -0.43
N ASP A 215 -3.21 0.70 0.00
CA ASP A 215 -2.09 -0.17 -0.32
C ASP A 215 -2.15 -1.47 0.52
N VAL A 216 -2.13 -2.63 -0.14
CA VAL A 216 -2.03 -3.93 0.53
C VAL A 216 -0.74 -4.61 0.07
N LEU A 217 0.27 -4.64 0.93
CA LEU A 217 1.63 -4.99 0.56
C LEU A 217 2.26 -6.00 1.53
N THR A 218 3.33 -6.66 1.08
CA THR A 218 4.20 -7.37 2.02
C THR A 218 5.12 -6.38 2.73
N PHE A 219 5.66 -6.78 3.90
CA PHE A 219 6.62 -5.97 4.65
C PHE A 219 7.84 -5.55 3.81
N HIS A 220 8.34 -6.45 2.96
CA HIS A 220 9.45 -6.14 2.04
C HIS A 220 9.06 -5.08 1.01
N ALA A 221 7.88 -5.19 0.43
CA ALA A 221 7.39 -4.26 -0.59
C ALA A 221 7.04 -2.87 -0.01
N ALA A 222 6.85 -2.79 1.31
CA ALA A 222 6.56 -1.54 2.02
C ALA A 222 7.82 -0.72 2.34
N LYS A 223 9.03 -1.30 2.19
CA LYS A 223 10.28 -0.56 2.44
C LYS A 223 10.39 0.65 1.51
N GLY A 224 10.77 1.79 2.08
CA GLY A 224 10.88 3.06 1.36
C GLY A 224 9.56 3.83 1.22
N ARG A 225 8.43 3.26 1.65
CA ARG A 225 7.11 3.92 1.66
C ARG A 225 6.69 4.29 3.07
N GLU A 226 5.65 5.12 3.17
CA GLU A 226 5.05 5.53 4.46
C GLU A 226 3.59 5.92 4.26
N TRP A 227 2.78 5.77 5.32
CA TRP A 227 1.36 6.09 5.33
C TRP A 227 0.96 6.67 6.68
N SER A 228 -0.05 7.53 6.68
CA SER A 228 -0.59 8.09 7.93
C SER A 228 -1.20 7.01 8.84
N PHE A 229 -1.81 5.99 8.24
CA PHE A 229 -2.47 4.90 8.95
C PHE A 229 -2.03 3.55 8.39
N VAL A 230 -1.56 2.66 9.27
CA VAL A 230 -1.13 1.32 8.87
C VAL A 230 -1.77 0.26 9.74
N VAL A 231 -2.25 -0.81 9.10
CA VAL A 231 -2.58 -2.08 9.76
C VAL A 231 -1.50 -3.09 9.42
N VAL A 232 -0.79 -3.58 10.43
CA VAL A 232 0.16 -4.69 10.29
C VAL A 232 -0.55 -5.98 10.70
N ALA A 233 -0.87 -6.81 9.70
CA ALA A 233 -1.64 -8.03 9.88
C ALA A 233 -0.76 -9.29 9.90
N GLY A 234 -1.16 -10.29 10.68
CA GLY A 234 -0.45 -11.56 10.78
C GLY A 234 0.81 -11.48 11.64
N MET A 235 0.84 -10.61 12.66
CA MET A 235 1.95 -10.55 13.64
C MET A 235 1.89 -11.74 14.60
N GLU A 236 2.02 -12.95 14.04
CA GLU A 236 1.83 -14.19 14.75
C GLU A 236 2.96 -15.19 14.55
N LYS A 237 3.08 -16.12 15.50
CA LYS A 237 4.08 -17.19 15.46
C LYS A 237 3.92 -18.05 14.21
N GLY A 238 5.03 -18.25 13.48
CA GLY A 238 5.06 -19.03 12.24
C GLY A 238 4.87 -18.20 10.96
N LEU A 239 4.29 -17.00 11.06
CA LEU A 239 4.37 -15.98 10.02
C LEU A 239 5.52 -15.00 10.31
N LEU A 240 5.72 -14.61 11.55
CA LEU A 240 6.78 -13.70 11.97
C LEU A 240 7.36 -14.11 13.33
N PRO A 241 8.59 -14.66 13.43
CA PRO A 241 9.45 -14.99 12.28
C PRO A 241 8.83 -16.05 11.38
N HIS A 242 9.09 -15.91 10.07
CA HIS A 242 8.61 -16.89 9.12
C HIS A 242 9.25 -18.25 9.37
N ARG A 243 8.48 -19.33 9.22
CA ARG A 243 8.94 -20.70 9.51
C ARG A 243 10.17 -21.15 8.70
N SER A 244 10.47 -20.50 7.57
CA SER A 244 11.68 -20.74 6.80
C SER A 244 12.92 -20.05 7.35
N ALA A 245 12.76 -19.05 8.23
CA ALA A 245 13.86 -18.34 8.85
C ALA A 245 14.54 -19.22 9.91
N ARG A 246 15.60 -19.93 9.50
CA ARG A 246 16.35 -20.85 10.36
C ARG A 246 17.66 -20.22 10.78
N GLY A 247 17.98 -20.33 12.06
CA GLY A 247 19.19 -19.78 12.65
C GLY A 247 19.05 -18.32 13.13
N ALA A 248 20.03 -17.86 13.88
CA ALA A 248 20.00 -16.56 14.56
C ALA A 248 19.97 -15.39 13.56
N SER A 249 20.80 -15.44 12.51
CA SER A 249 20.87 -14.36 11.51
C SER A 249 19.53 -14.14 10.79
N ALA A 250 18.91 -15.22 10.32
CA ALA A 250 17.60 -15.13 9.65
C ALA A 250 16.49 -14.65 10.60
N ARG A 251 16.54 -15.09 11.87
CA ARG A 251 15.62 -14.61 12.89
C ARG A 251 15.79 -13.10 13.14
N SER A 252 17.04 -12.65 13.23
CA SER A 252 17.34 -11.24 13.42
C SER A 252 16.90 -10.37 12.23
N GLU A 253 16.97 -10.91 11.01
CA GLU A 253 16.40 -10.24 9.82
C GLU A 253 14.88 -10.13 9.90
N GLU A 254 14.18 -11.17 10.36
CA GLU A 254 12.72 -11.12 10.58
C GLU A 254 12.31 -10.07 11.64
N ALA A 255 13.12 -9.90 12.70
CA ALA A 255 12.90 -8.85 13.70
C ALA A 255 13.05 -7.45 13.09
N ARG A 256 14.09 -7.25 12.25
CA ARG A 256 14.26 -5.99 11.50
C ARG A 256 13.11 -5.76 10.50
N LEU A 257 12.65 -6.83 9.87
CA LEU A 257 11.51 -6.75 8.95
C LEU A 257 10.22 -6.31 9.66
N ALA A 258 10.01 -6.82 10.90
CA ALA A 258 8.92 -6.33 11.76
C ALA A 258 9.08 -4.84 12.09
N TYR A 259 10.27 -4.43 12.51
CA TYR A 259 10.59 -3.03 12.80
C TYR A 259 10.30 -2.12 11.60
N VAL A 260 10.75 -2.54 10.40
CA VAL A 260 10.47 -1.79 9.16
C VAL A 260 8.97 -1.67 8.92
N ALA A 261 8.20 -2.75 9.06
CA ALA A 261 6.76 -2.74 8.84
C ALA A 261 6.04 -1.78 9.81
N LEU A 262 6.37 -1.83 11.10
CA LEU A 262 5.77 -0.97 12.13
C LEU A 262 6.09 0.51 11.87
N THR A 263 7.34 0.82 11.49
CA THR A 263 7.81 2.20 11.21
C THR A 263 7.34 2.74 9.86
N ARG A 264 6.48 2.04 9.14
CA ARG A 264 5.79 2.59 7.95
C ARG A 264 4.61 3.47 8.33
N ALA A 265 4.08 3.33 9.54
CA ALA A 265 3.03 4.18 10.06
C ALA A 265 3.59 5.53 10.55
N ALA A 266 2.96 6.62 10.13
CA ALA A 266 3.29 7.95 10.63
C ALA A 266 2.47 8.32 11.87
N ASP A 267 1.14 8.20 11.81
CA ASP A 267 0.22 8.73 12.82
C ASP A 267 -0.45 7.64 13.66
N GLU A 268 -0.93 6.58 13.03
CA GLU A 268 -1.66 5.51 13.71
C GLU A 268 -1.23 4.13 13.22
N LEU A 269 -1.10 3.22 14.17
CA LEU A 269 -0.71 1.83 13.94
C LEU A 269 -1.70 0.87 14.60
N VAL A 270 -2.18 -0.11 13.83
CA VAL A 270 -2.93 -1.26 14.32
C VAL A 270 -2.13 -2.51 14.02
N VAL A 271 -2.04 -3.42 14.96
CA VAL A 271 -1.36 -4.70 14.82
C VAL A 271 -2.34 -5.82 15.12
N THR A 272 -2.45 -6.81 14.21
CA THR A 272 -3.33 -7.96 14.39
C THR A 272 -2.55 -9.27 14.41
N TRP A 273 -3.09 -10.27 15.10
CA TRP A 273 -2.64 -11.67 15.06
C TRP A 273 -3.81 -12.61 15.30
N THR A 274 -3.65 -13.89 14.96
CA THR A 274 -4.69 -14.90 15.14
C THR A 274 -4.30 -15.97 16.17
N ASP A 275 -5.31 -16.59 16.81
CA ASP A 275 -5.14 -17.76 17.64
C ASP A 275 -5.00 -19.05 16.83
N SER A 276 -5.59 -19.06 15.63
CA SER A 276 -5.44 -20.15 14.67
C SER A 276 -5.40 -19.62 13.25
N ARG A 277 -4.59 -20.26 12.40
CA ARG A 277 -4.52 -19.98 10.95
C ARG A 277 -4.45 -21.28 10.17
N ASN A 278 -5.32 -21.41 9.14
CA ASN A 278 -5.44 -22.63 8.34
C ASN A 278 -5.65 -23.88 9.23
N GLY A 279 -6.48 -23.77 10.26
CA GLY A 279 -6.80 -24.86 11.19
C GLY A 279 -5.66 -25.22 12.16
N ARG A 280 -4.56 -24.49 12.18
CA ARG A 280 -3.43 -24.72 13.10
C ARG A 280 -3.40 -23.66 14.18
N SER A 281 -3.17 -24.10 15.43
CA SER A 281 -2.99 -23.17 16.55
C SER A 281 -1.80 -22.23 16.28
N SER A 282 -2.01 -20.98 16.56
CA SER A 282 -1.05 -19.90 16.46
C SER A 282 -1.05 -19.08 17.75
N GLY A 283 -0.50 -17.90 17.75
CA GLY A 283 -0.46 -16.96 18.86
C GLY A 283 0.39 -15.77 18.46
N PRO A 284 0.53 -14.76 19.33
CA PRO A 284 1.28 -13.56 18.99
C PRO A 284 2.71 -13.91 18.61
N SER A 285 3.27 -13.14 17.69
CA SER A 285 4.69 -13.21 17.32
C SER A 285 5.56 -13.06 18.58
N PRO A 286 6.68 -13.83 18.71
CA PRO A 286 7.63 -13.61 19.77
C PRO A 286 8.34 -12.25 19.71
N PHE A 287 8.16 -11.50 18.62
CA PHE A 287 8.65 -10.13 18.49
C PHE A 287 7.66 -9.09 19.02
N LEU A 288 6.40 -9.46 19.28
CA LEU A 288 5.48 -8.55 19.96
C LEU A 288 5.90 -8.43 21.42
N PRO A 289 6.15 -7.21 21.93
CA PRO A 289 6.39 -7.01 23.35
C PRO A 289 5.24 -7.56 24.17
N SER A 290 5.53 -8.07 25.37
CA SER A 290 4.50 -8.50 26.32
C SER A 290 3.69 -7.29 26.77
N VAL A 291 2.69 -6.93 25.98
CA VAL A 291 1.73 -5.90 26.33
C VAL A 291 0.62 -6.61 27.08
N THR A 292 0.37 -6.17 28.30
CA THR A 292 -0.86 -6.53 28.99
C THR A 292 -2.01 -6.13 28.06
N THR A 293 -2.69 -7.13 27.50
CA THR A 293 -3.84 -6.92 26.63
C THR A 293 -4.99 -6.32 27.45
N ASN A 294 -4.91 -5.04 27.74
CA ASN A 294 -6.11 -4.27 27.98
C ASN A 294 -6.77 -4.14 26.61
N THR A 295 -7.45 -5.21 26.19
CA THR A 295 -8.38 -5.12 25.09
C THR A 295 -9.52 -4.26 25.59
N PRO A 296 -9.66 -3.01 25.16
CA PRO A 296 -10.92 -2.33 25.32
C PRO A 296 -11.90 -3.19 24.53
N GLN A 297 -12.91 -3.69 25.19
CA GLN A 297 -14.06 -4.30 24.52
C GLN A 297 -14.47 -3.35 23.39
N PRO A 298 -14.59 -3.82 22.15
CA PRO A 298 -14.81 -2.92 21.04
C PRO A 298 -16.02 -2.07 21.33
N ALA A 299 -15.81 -0.79 21.58
CA ALA A 299 -16.89 0.18 21.58
C ALA A 299 -17.63 0.02 20.26
N ALA A 300 -18.95 0.02 20.31
CA ALA A 300 -19.78 -0.06 19.13
C ALA A 300 -19.23 0.96 18.09
N PRO A 301 -19.10 0.59 16.80
CA PRO A 301 -18.52 1.48 15.81
C PRO A 301 -19.19 2.85 15.91
N PRO A 302 -18.45 3.96 15.77
CA PRO A 302 -19.04 5.29 15.71
C PRO A 302 -20.21 5.31 14.71
N GLU A 303 -21.25 6.06 15.02
CA GLU A 303 -22.45 6.09 14.17
C GLU A 303 -22.14 6.46 12.71
N GLU A 304 -21.11 7.27 12.50
CA GLU A 304 -20.57 7.61 11.19
C GLU A 304 -20.07 6.37 10.41
N LEU A 305 -19.42 5.41 11.08
CA LEU A 305 -18.98 4.16 10.49
C LEU A 305 -20.16 3.23 10.15
N ARG A 306 -21.21 3.23 11.00
CA ARG A 306 -22.43 2.48 10.70
C ARG A 306 -23.18 3.08 9.51
N ARG A 307 -23.21 4.41 9.39
CA ARG A 307 -23.77 5.11 8.24
C ARG A 307 -22.96 4.83 6.98
N PHE A 308 -21.63 4.90 7.07
CA PHE A 308 -20.73 4.60 5.96
C PHE A 308 -20.88 3.14 5.49
N ASN A 309 -20.84 2.16 6.39
CA ASN A 309 -21.03 0.74 6.04
C ASN A 309 -22.41 0.45 5.43
N ARG A 310 -23.45 1.14 5.87
CA ARG A 310 -24.79 1.04 5.25
C ARG A 310 -24.86 1.68 3.87
N SER A 311 -24.04 2.71 3.61
CA SER A 311 -24.02 3.43 2.34
C SER A 311 -23.10 2.81 1.28
N LEU A 312 -22.20 1.88 1.62
CA LEU A 312 -21.26 1.27 0.69
C LEU A 312 -21.94 0.53 -0.48
N PRO A 313 -22.93 -0.36 -0.26
CA PRO A 313 -23.64 -1.01 -1.37
C PRO A 313 -24.34 -0.02 -2.28
N GLN A 314 -24.91 1.03 -1.70
CA GLN A 314 -25.59 2.10 -2.44
C GLN A 314 -24.60 2.92 -3.28
N ARG A 315 -23.43 3.26 -2.73
CA ARG A 315 -22.37 3.97 -3.45
C ARG A 315 -21.84 3.17 -4.63
N ASN A 316 -21.58 1.88 -4.44
CA ASN A 316 -21.12 1.01 -5.51
C ASN A 316 -22.15 0.88 -6.63
N ARG A 317 -23.44 0.81 -6.29
CA ARG A 317 -24.53 0.83 -7.28
C ARG A 317 -24.58 2.15 -8.04
N LEU A 318 -24.51 3.28 -7.35
CA LEU A 318 -24.48 4.61 -7.98
C LEU A 318 -23.26 4.81 -8.90
N GLU A 319 -22.09 4.32 -8.50
CA GLU A 319 -20.90 4.34 -9.37
C GLU A 319 -21.13 3.53 -10.64
N ASN A 320 -21.70 2.34 -10.55
CA ASN A 320 -22.00 1.50 -11.70
C ASN A 320 -23.05 2.14 -12.61
N GLU A 321 -24.13 2.66 -12.06
CA GLU A 321 -25.18 3.35 -12.82
C GLU A 321 -24.64 4.58 -13.57
N LEU A 322 -23.75 5.37 -12.94
CA LEU A 322 -23.11 6.51 -13.60
C LEU A 322 -22.10 6.07 -14.68
N ARG A 323 -21.40 4.95 -14.49
CA ARG A 323 -20.52 4.39 -15.52
C ARG A 323 -21.32 3.86 -16.71
N GLU A 324 -22.37 3.10 -16.48
CA GLU A 324 -23.25 2.60 -17.54
C GLU A 324 -23.87 3.77 -18.33
N TRP A 325 -24.33 4.81 -17.66
CA TRP A 325 -24.82 6.03 -18.30
C TRP A 325 -23.74 6.70 -19.15
N ARG A 326 -22.55 6.88 -18.61
CA ARG A 326 -21.38 7.45 -19.29
C ARG A 326 -21.03 6.66 -20.56
N ASP A 327 -20.91 5.34 -20.42
CA ASP A 327 -20.48 4.43 -21.48
C ASP A 327 -21.52 4.41 -22.62
N ALA A 328 -22.81 4.47 -22.32
CA ALA A 328 -23.89 4.63 -23.31
C ALA A 328 -23.75 5.95 -24.09
N HIS A 329 -23.47 7.05 -23.39
CA HIS A 329 -23.27 8.36 -24.03
C HIS A 329 -21.99 8.43 -24.86
N ALA A 330 -20.91 7.80 -24.40
CA ALA A 330 -19.66 7.68 -25.12
C ALA A 330 -19.82 6.86 -26.41
N HIS A 331 -20.51 5.72 -26.32
CA HIS A 331 -20.78 4.86 -27.48
C HIS A 331 -21.61 5.58 -28.55
N SER A 332 -22.68 6.27 -28.15
CA SER A 332 -23.55 7.02 -29.08
C SER A 332 -22.81 8.11 -29.86
N ARG A 333 -21.72 8.66 -29.30
CA ARG A 333 -20.92 9.74 -29.87
C ARG A 333 -19.58 9.29 -30.44
N ARG A 334 -19.23 8.01 -30.29
CA ARG A 334 -17.96 7.43 -30.70
C ARG A 334 -16.76 8.18 -30.09
N VAL A 335 -16.83 8.47 -28.80
CA VAL A 335 -15.77 9.10 -28.01
C VAL A 335 -15.38 8.21 -26.84
N ASP A 336 -14.19 8.47 -26.26
CA ASP A 336 -13.75 7.78 -25.05
C ASP A 336 -14.70 8.08 -23.87
N PRO A 337 -15.12 7.08 -23.07
CA PRO A 337 -15.89 7.28 -21.84
C PRO A 337 -15.30 8.32 -20.89
N GLU A 338 -13.99 8.33 -20.72
CA GLU A 338 -13.28 9.31 -19.89
C GLU A 338 -13.42 10.75 -20.41
N ALA A 339 -13.62 10.95 -21.73
CA ALA A 339 -13.89 12.26 -22.31
C ALA A 339 -15.31 12.77 -22.04
N VAL A 340 -16.26 11.85 -21.74
CA VAL A 340 -17.63 12.23 -21.34
C VAL A 340 -17.67 12.58 -19.86
N LEU A 341 -17.15 11.69 -18.99
CA LEU A 341 -17.11 11.89 -17.55
C LEU A 341 -15.93 11.09 -16.94
N PRO A 342 -14.86 11.75 -16.49
CA PRO A 342 -13.72 11.08 -15.89
C PRO A 342 -14.10 10.24 -14.66
N ASP A 343 -13.47 9.08 -14.50
CA ASP A 343 -13.70 8.16 -13.36
C ASP A 343 -13.54 8.86 -12.00
N ARG A 344 -12.57 9.79 -11.89
CA ARG A 344 -12.41 10.64 -10.71
C ARG A 344 -13.64 11.48 -10.39
N SER A 345 -14.31 11.97 -11.44
CA SER A 345 -15.53 12.77 -11.30
C SER A 345 -16.72 11.90 -10.94
N VAL A 346 -16.83 10.68 -11.50
CA VAL A 346 -17.84 9.68 -11.08
C VAL A 346 -17.75 9.43 -9.58
N LYS A 347 -16.57 9.09 -9.08
CA LYS A 347 -16.32 8.83 -7.64
C LYS A 347 -16.64 10.06 -6.77
N ARG A 348 -16.28 11.25 -7.25
CA ARG A 348 -16.53 12.50 -6.52
C ARG A 348 -18.02 12.85 -6.46
N LEU A 349 -18.76 12.65 -7.55
CA LEU A 349 -20.21 12.83 -7.61
C LEU A 349 -20.94 11.90 -6.64
N VAL A 350 -20.57 10.62 -6.61
CA VAL A 350 -21.15 9.63 -5.69
C VAL A 350 -20.81 9.93 -4.22
N ARG A 351 -19.62 10.46 -3.95
CA ARG A 351 -19.21 10.83 -2.60
C ARG A 351 -19.89 12.08 -2.09
N VAL A 352 -19.99 13.12 -2.93
CA VAL A 352 -20.53 14.45 -2.55
C VAL A 352 -22.05 14.43 -2.61
N GLN A 353 -22.65 13.63 -3.51
CA GLN A 353 -24.10 13.57 -3.77
C GLN A 353 -24.71 14.96 -3.97
N PRO A 354 -24.27 15.70 -5.01
CA PRO A 354 -24.79 17.03 -5.27
C PRO A 354 -26.31 17.00 -5.47
N SER A 355 -26.98 18.03 -5.00
CA SER A 355 -28.43 18.20 -5.07
C SER A 355 -28.88 19.14 -6.19
N THR A 356 -27.93 19.90 -6.76
CA THR A 356 -28.16 20.89 -7.80
C THR A 356 -27.15 20.79 -8.94
N VAL A 357 -27.54 21.29 -10.12
CA VAL A 357 -26.66 21.37 -11.30
C VAL A 357 -25.44 22.24 -11.04
N ASP A 358 -25.58 23.31 -10.26
CA ASP A 358 -24.47 24.19 -9.90
C ASP A 358 -23.42 23.50 -9.02
N GLU A 359 -23.85 22.57 -8.17
CA GLU A 359 -22.94 21.74 -7.39
C GLU A 359 -22.19 20.74 -8.27
N ILE A 360 -22.85 20.18 -9.30
CA ILE A 360 -22.19 19.34 -10.31
C ILE A 360 -21.13 20.14 -11.08
N ALA A 361 -21.42 21.39 -11.44
CA ALA A 361 -20.49 22.26 -12.13
C ALA A 361 -19.18 22.48 -11.35
N LYS A 362 -19.25 22.50 -10.03
CA LYS A 362 -18.06 22.61 -9.14
C LYS A 362 -17.26 21.31 -9.04
N ILE A 363 -17.87 20.17 -9.37
CA ILE A 363 -17.26 18.84 -9.27
C ILE A 363 -16.62 18.42 -10.58
N VAL A 364 -17.29 18.69 -11.70
CA VAL A 364 -16.85 18.33 -13.05
C VAL A 364 -16.41 19.59 -13.78
N ASP A 365 -17.34 20.27 -14.43
CA ASP A 365 -17.22 21.60 -15.05
C ASP A 365 -18.62 22.14 -15.44
N ALA A 366 -18.67 23.45 -15.81
CA ALA A 366 -19.93 24.11 -16.14
C ALA A 366 -20.56 23.60 -17.45
N VAL A 367 -19.76 23.21 -18.44
CA VAL A 367 -20.24 22.72 -19.74
C VAL A 367 -20.91 21.35 -19.57
N PHE A 368 -20.26 20.47 -18.84
CA PHE A 368 -20.80 19.16 -18.49
C PHE A 368 -22.10 19.31 -17.70
N ALA A 369 -22.08 20.12 -16.65
CA ALA A 369 -23.23 20.33 -15.78
C ALA A 369 -24.45 20.89 -16.53
N HIS A 370 -24.25 21.86 -17.42
CA HIS A 370 -25.31 22.40 -18.26
C HIS A 370 -25.92 21.36 -19.21
N ARG A 371 -25.08 20.45 -19.71
CA ARG A 371 -25.49 19.48 -20.73
C ARG A 371 -26.10 18.20 -20.15
N TYR A 372 -25.60 17.74 -19.00
CA TYR A 372 -25.91 16.44 -18.42
C TYR A 372 -26.31 16.49 -16.93
N GLY A 373 -26.29 17.67 -16.33
CA GLY A 373 -26.50 17.81 -14.89
C GLY A 373 -27.81 17.23 -14.38
N GLU A 374 -28.91 17.42 -15.11
CA GLU A 374 -30.23 16.89 -14.71
C GLU A 374 -30.29 15.35 -14.82
N GLU A 375 -29.65 14.76 -15.83
CA GLU A 375 -29.58 13.30 -15.97
C GLU A 375 -28.77 12.69 -14.82
N VAL A 376 -27.61 13.27 -14.52
CA VAL A 376 -26.76 12.85 -13.41
C VAL A 376 -27.48 13.01 -12.07
N LEU A 377 -28.19 14.13 -11.84
CA LEU A 377 -28.99 14.31 -10.62
C LEU A 377 -30.10 13.26 -10.49
N THR A 378 -30.72 12.88 -11.62
CA THR A 378 -31.75 11.83 -11.61
C THR A 378 -31.18 10.49 -11.17
N ILE A 379 -30.00 10.10 -11.67
CA ILE A 379 -29.31 8.87 -11.24
C ILE A 379 -28.98 8.94 -9.74
N LEU A 380 -28.41 10.04 -9.29
CA LEU A 380 -28.03 10.21 -7.89
C LEU A 380 -29.24 10.17 -6.93
N ARG A 381 -30.38 10.73 -7.33
CA ARG A 381 -31.63 10.71 -6.55
C ARG A 381 -32.27 9.33 -6.51
N ASN A 382 -32.37 8.65 -7.65
CA ASN A 382 -32.99 7.33 -7.75
C ASN A 382 -32.24 6.26 -6.96
N GLY A 383 -30.91 6.32 -6.96
CA GLY A 383 -30.11 5.43 -6.15
C GLY A 383 -30.12 5.76 -4.65
N SER A 384 -30.64 6.92 -4.25
CA SER A 384 -30.81 7.30 -2.84
C SER A 384 -32.11 6.79 -2.20
N THR A 385 -33.10 6.40 -3.02
CA THR A 385 -34.45 6.03 -2.58
C THR A 385 -34.74 4.52 -2.56
N ALA A 386 -33.79 3.69 -2.98
CA ALA A 386 -33.85 2.23 -2.96
C ALA A 386 -32.81 1.64 -1.98
#